data_3d519e2b9fb2ffadc645908c883dfd4e
#
_entry.id   3d519e2b9fb2ffadc645908c883dfd4e
#
_cell.length_a   1.000
_cell.length_b   1.000
_cell.length_c   1.000
_cell.angle_alpha   90.00
_cell.angle_beta   90.00
_cell.angle_gamma   90.00
#
_symmetry.space_group_name_H-M   'P 1'
#
loop_
_entity.id
_entity.type
_entity.pdbx_description
1 polymer ?
#
loop_
_entity_poly.entity_id
_entity_poly.type
_entity_poly.pdbx_seq_one_letter_code
_entity_poly.pdbx_strand_id
1 'polypeptide(L)'
;MTSLNTSIRTVSLSLIFIACIFHTQQTNADQITVGYFLEWPTPNQFAQSKKLYDKAIGVDVKWVSFDAGTAMSAAMASGDVQISFSQGIPPFVVAASAGQDLQIVDIAVSYSDNENCVVRENLEIDKTNAKELEGKQAGVPIGTAAHYGFLKQMQHFGVNTNTMKIVDMEPAAGAAAFANGNLDIVCGWGGALSRMKEHGNILLTGTEKEKLGIQVFDATTVSTQWAQENPELLAKFLKVTADMNAKYASSDATSMLPIIAEAAGTDIASTKATLQTFTFPTIKQQLSEQWLGGGTQRFLKNVGDFFVEQGTIPKARKDYNSSVDSSYLEAAAKL
;
A
#
# COMPACT_ATOMS: atom_id res chain seq x y z
N MET A 1 -58.53 -14.80 79.25
CA MET A 1 -57.07 -15.03 79.17
C MET A 1 -56.83 -15.66 77.85
N THR A 2 -56.44 -14.88 76.90
CA THR A 2 -56.38 -15.18 75.48
C THR A 2 -54.89 -15.40 75.06
N SER A 3 -54.59 -16.60 74.56
CA SER A 3 -53.26 -16.96 74.02
C SER A 3 -53.16 -16.57 72.53
N LEU A 4 -52.24 -15.72 72.22
CA LEU A 4 -51.88 -15.42 70.82
C LEU A 4 -50.92 -16.46 70.28
N ASN A 5 -51.33 -17.14 69.21
CA ASN A 5 -50.45 -18.00 68.38
C ASN A 5 -49.86 -17.17 67.29
N THR A 6 -48.52 -17.03 67.31
CA THR A 6 -47.76 -16.36 66.27
C THR A 6 -47.21 -17.39 65.27
N SER A 7 -47.73 -17.36 64.05
CA SER A 7 -47.32 -18.24 62.92
C SER A 7 -46.18 -17.59 62.15
N ILE A 8 -44.98 -18.19 62.19
CA ILE A 8 -43.79 -17.78 61.41
C ILE A 8 -43.95 -18.35 60.03
N ARG A 9 -44.11 -17.49 59.02
CA ARG A 9 -44.05 -17.85 57.59
C ARG A 9 -42.63 -17.73 57.12
N THR A 10 -42.00 -18.88 56.78
CA THR A 10 -40.69 -18.98 56.12
C THR A 10 -40.84 -18.59 54.65
N VAL A 11 -40.21 -17.48 54.23
CA VAL A 11 -40.14 -17.08 52.82
C VAL A 11 -38.88 -17.67 52.23
N SER A 12 -39.03 -18.65 51.35
CA SER A 12 -37.92 -19.23 50.54
C SER A 12 -37.61 -18.27 49.39
N LEU A 13 -36.46 -17.63 49.44
CA LEU A 13 -35.93 -16.80 48.35
C LEU A 13 -35.24 -17.73 47.34
N SER A 14 -35.90 -18.03 46.22
CA SER A 14 -35.27 -18.73 45.07
C SER A 14 -34.44 -17.74 44.28
N LEU A 15 -33.12 -17.82 44.37
CA LEU A 15 -32.20 -17.12 43.47
C LEU A 15 -32.25 -17.76 42.09
N ILE A 16 -32.86 -17.08 41.14
CA ILE A 16 -32.77 -17.44 39.71
C ILE A 16 -31.47 -16.87 39.18
N PHE A 17 -30.47 -17.72 38.96
CA PHE A 17 -29.25 -17.35 38.18
C PHE A 17 -29.64 -17.24 36.72
N ILE A 18 -29.82 -16.03 36.22
CA ILE A 18 -29.90 -15.76 34.78
C ILE A 18 -28.46 -15.77 34.26
N ALA A 19 -28.06 -16.89 33.65
CA ALA A 19 -26.82 -16.99 32.86
C ALA A 19 -27.03 -16.14 31.59
N CYS A 20 -26.54 -14.91 31.59
CA CYS A 20 -26.40 -14.12 30.35
C CYS A 20 -25.37 -14.82 29.45
N ILE A 21 -25.86 -15.62 28.52
CA ILE A 21 -25.05 -16.13 27.40
C ILE A 21 -24.81 -14.92 26.50
N PHE A 22 -23.67 -14.25 26.64
CA PHE A 22 -23.19 -13.31 25.65
C PHE A 22 -22.90 -14.11 24.37
N HIS A 23 -23.87 -14.15 23.48
CA HIS A 23 -23.65 -14.44 22.09
C HIS A 23 -22.87 -13.26 21.54
N THR A 24 -21.56 -13.39 21.41
CA THR A 24 -20.79 -12.53 20.50
C THR A 24 -21.36 -12.81 19.11
N GLN A 25 -22.26 -11.95 18.66
CA GLN A 25 -22.63 -11.89 17.26
C GLN A 25 -21.36 -11.50 16.52
N GLN A 26 -20.71 -12.47 15.92
CA GLN A 26 -19.71 -12.26 14.89
C GLN A 26 -20.47 -11.62 13.74
N THR A 27 -20.42 -10.29 13.66
CA THR A 27 -20.93 -9.54 12.52
C THR A 27 -19.99 -9.88 11.37
N ASN A 28 -20.33 -10.94 10.61
CA ASN A 28 -19.75 -11.08 9.28
C ASN A 28 -20.09 -9.79 8.54
N ALA A 29 -19.09 -9.01 8.18
CA ALA A 29 -19.30 -7.86 7.33
C ALA A 29 -19.89 -8.38 6.01
N ASP A 30 -21.08 -7.92 5.64
CA ASP A 30 -21.74 -8.31 4.38
C ASP A 30 -20.90 -7.85 3.17
N GLN A 31 -19.99 -6.91 3.38
CA GLN A 31 -19.10 -6.35 2.34
C GLN A 31 -17.77 -5.91 2.97
N ILE A 32 -16.68 -6.08 2.22
CA ILE A 32 -15.39 -5.44 2.52
C ILE A 32 -15.01 -4.47 1.41
N THR A 33 -14.32 -3.39 1.76
CA THR A 33 -13.79 -2.41 0.81
C THR A 33 -12.28 -2.57 0.70
N VAL A 34 -11.80 -2.68 -0.54
CA VAL A 34 -10.38 -2.77 -0.87
C VAL A 34 -9.96 -1.53 -1.66
N GLY A 35 -8.98 -0.80 -1.14
CA GLY A 35 -8.35 0.31 -1.87
C GLY A 35 -7.30 -0.21 -2.85
N TYR A 36 -7.23 0.38 -4.05
CA TYR A 36 -6.26 0.04 -5.09
C TYR A 36 -5.92 1.26 -5.97
N PHE A 37 -4.95 1.12 -6.88
CA PHE A 37 -4.62 2.15 -7.86
C PHE A 37 -5.12 1.78 -9.26
N LEU A 38 -5.71 2.75 -9.97
CA LEU A 38 -5.84 2.71 -11.42
C LEU A 38 -4.46 2.94 -12.09
N GLU A 39 -4.32 2.53 -13.35
CA GLU A 39 -3.07 2.63 -14.13
C GLU A 39 -1.86 1.93 -13.44
N TRP A 40 -2.15 1.00 -12.52
CA TRP A 40 -1.18 0.18 -11.80
C TRP A 40 -1.54 -1.30 -11.98
N PRO A 41 -1.31 -1.85 -13.17
CA PRO A 41 -1.78 -3.20 -13.52
C PRO A 41 -1.08 -4.26 -12.67
N THR A 42 -1.88 -5.13 -12.07
CA THR A 42 -1.39 -6.28 -11.29
C THR A 42 -2.29 -7.50 -11.53
N PRO A 43 -1.80 -8.75 -11.33
CA PRO A 43 -2.60 -9.94 -11.57
C PRO A 43 -3.88 -10.04 -10.74
N ASN A 44 -3.95 -9.36 -9.60
CA ASN A 44 -5.15 -9.32 -8.75
C ASN A 44 -6.34 -8.67 -9.44
N GLN A 45 -6.14 -7.73 -10.39
CA GLN A 45 -7.21 -7.11 -11.17
C GLN A 45 -7.94 -8.11 -12.07
N PHE A 46 -7.28 -9.20 -12.48
CA PHE A 46 -7.97 -10.31 -13.10
C PHE A 46 -8.96 -10.97 -12.13
N ALA A 47 -8.55 -11.23 -10.88
CA ALA A 47 -9.44 -11.79 -9.86
C ALA A 47 -10.57 -10.82 -9.48
N GLN A 48 -10.29 -9.53 -9.41
CA GLN A 48 -11.27 -8.46 -9.21
C GLN A 48 -12.37 -8.53 -10.29
N SER A 49 -11.99 -8.48 -11.57
CA SER A 49 -12.93 -8.54 -12.70
C SER A 49 -13.74 -9.85 -12.75
N LYS A 50 -13.17 -10.97 -12.31
CA LYS A 50 -13.82 -12.28 -12.29
C LYS A 50 -14.54 -12.59 -10.97
N LYS A 51 -14.55 -11.64 -10.02
CA LYS A 51 -15.13 -11.81 -8.67
C LYS A 51 -14.59 -13.06 -7.96
N LEU A 52 -13.29 -13.33 -8.11
CA LEU A 52 -12.68 -14.50 -7.48
C LEU A 52 -12.47 -14.29 -5.97
N TYR A 53 -12.23 -13.06 -5.56
CA TYR A 53 -12.17 -12.68 -4.14
C TYR A 53 -13.52 -12.92 -3.47
N ASP A 54 -14.62 -12.38 -4.04
CA ASP A 54 -15.98 -12.55 -3.53
C ASP A 54 -16.32 -14.03 -3.34
N LYS A 55 -16.00 -14.85 -4.34
CA LYS A 55 -16.25 -16.30 -4.30
C LYS A 55 -15.44 -17.03 -3.24
N ALA A 56 -14.18 -16.65 -3.03
CA ALA A 56 -13.28 -17.32 -2.08
C ALA A 56 -13.60 -16.97 -0.63
N ILE A 57 -13.92 -15.69 -0.37
CA ILE A 57 -14.17 -15.19 0.98
C ILE A 57 -15.64 -15.26 1.41
N GLY A 58 -16.57 -15.36 0.44
CA GLY A 58 -18.00 -15.53 0.72
C GLY A 58 -18.73 -14.24 1.09
N VAL A 59 -18.11 -13.08 0.86
CA VAL A 59 -18.70 -11.74 1.04
C VAL A 59 -18.40 -10.87 -0.19
N ASP A 60 -19.20 -9.82 -0.40
CA ASP A 60 -18.95 -8.89 -1.51
C ASP A 60 -17.67 -8.09 -1.28
N VAL A 61 -16.86 -7.94 -2.34
CA VAL A 61 -15.65 -7.12 -2.32
C VAL A 61 -15.85 -5.87 -3.17
N LYS A 62 -15.94 -4.73 -2.51
CA LYS A 62 -15.98 -3.43 -3.16
C LYS A 62 -14.56 -2.91 -3.38
N TRP A 63 -14.23 -2.60 -4.63
CA TRP A 63 -12.95 -2.00 -5.00
C TRP A 63 -13.10 -0.49 -5.18
N VAL A 64 -12.22 0.28 -4.55
CA VAL A 64 -12.21 1.75 -4.62
C VAL A 64 -10.82 2.20 -5.04
N SER A 65 -10.74 2.95 -6.14
CA SER A 65 -9.47 3.49 -6.62
C SER A 65 -9.07 4.74 -5.86
N PHE A 66 -7.78 4.92 -5.66
CA PHE A 66 -7.16 6.07 -5.04
C PHE A 66 -6.04 6.63 -5.91
N ASP A 67 -5.78 7.92 -5.79
CA ASP A 67 -4.71 8.58 -6.53
C ASP A 67 -3.34 8.44 -5.83
N ALA A 68 -3.35 8.26 -4.49
CA ALA A 68 -2.13 8.05 -3.70
C ALA A 68 -2.35 7.14 -2.47
N GLY A 69 -1.25 6.52 -1.99
CA GLY A 69 -1.26 5.68 -0.79
C GLY A 69 -1.55 6.44 0.50
N THR A 70 -1.29 7.75 0.54
CA THR A 70 -1.67 8.63 1.65
C THR A 70 -3.18 8.75 1.78
N ALA A 71 -3.90 8.87 0.65
CA ALA A 71 -5.35 8.88 0.62
C ALA A 71 -5.95 7.52 1.03
N MET A 72 -5.32 6.39 0.61
CA MET A 72 -5.71 5.05 1.12
C MET A 72 -5.58 4.96 2.64
N SER A 73 -4.46 5.44 3.21
CA SER A 73 -4.25 5.44 4.66
C SER A 73 -5.32 6.27 5.40
N ALA A 74 -5.72 7.41 4.84
CA ALA A 74 -6.78 8.23 5.42
C ALA A 74 -8.14 7.49 5.41
N ALA A 75 -8.48 6.80 4.31
CA ALA A 75 -9.69 5.99 4.22
C ALA A 75 -9.66 4.76 5.14
N MET A 76 -8.48 4.19 5.41
CA MET A 76 -8.32 3.14 6.41
C MET A 76 -8.52 3.68 7.83
N ALA A 77 -8.03 4.89 8.13
CA ALA A 77 -8.19 5.52 9.43
C ALA A 77 -9.67 5.84 9.75
N SER A 78 -10.49 6.18 8.74
CA SER A 78 -11.94 6.38 8.90
C SER A 78 -12.74 5.08 8.98
N GLY A 79 -12.12 3.93 8.65
CA GLY A 79 -12.80 2.63 8.57
C GLY A 79 -13.52 2.37 7.23
N ASP A 80 -13.43 3.28 6.26
CA ASP A 80 -14.07 3.14 4.94
C ASP A 80 -13.38 2.08 4.06
N VAL A 81 -12.10 1.80 4.33
CA VAL A 81 -11.28 0.79 3.63
C VAL A 81 -10.70 -0.19 4.65
N GLN A 82 -10.90 -1.47 4.43
CA GLN A 82 -10.39 -2.55 5.30
C GLN A 82 -9.03 -3.07 4.84
N ILE A 83 -8.84 -3.18 3.53
CA ILE A 83 -7.60 -3.65 2.92
C ILE A 83 -7.10 -2.60 1.94
N SER A 84 -5.86 -2.19 2.06
CA SER A 84 -5.18 -1.37 1.07
C SER A 84 -4.26 -2.26 0.25
N PHE A 85 -4.59 -2.48 -1.01
CA PHE A 85 -3.80 -3.32 -1.91
C PHE A 85 -2.82 -2.48 -2.73
N SER A 86 -1.55 -2.89 -2.70
CA SER A 86 -0.41 -2.25 -3.36
C SER A 86 -0.12 -0.84 -2.84
N GLN A 87 -0.20 -0.65 -1.51
CA GLN A 87 0.22 0.60 -0.90
C GLN A 87 1.74 0.66 -0.77
N GLY A 88 2.35 1.75 -1.24
CA GLY A 88 3.78 1.99 -1.07
C GLY A 88 4.21 2.08 0.40
N ILE A 89 5.44 1.70 0.69
CA ILE A 89 5.99 1.70 2.05
C ILE A 89 6.04 3.10 2.69
N PRO A 90 6.46 4.17 1.99
CA PRO A 90 6.50 5.50 2.59
C PRO A 90 5.13 6.02 3.08
N PRO A 91 4.00 5.91 2.34
CA PRO A 91 2.68 6.26 2.88
C PRO A 91 2.31 5.48 4.14
N PHE A 92 2.63 4.18 4.18
CA PHE A 92 2.44 3.36 5.37
C PHE A 92 3.23 3.92 6.56
N VAL A 93 4.51 4.27 6.37
CA VAL A 93 5.36 4.84 7.43
C VAL A 93 4.80 6.16 7.94
N VAL A 94 4.32 7.04 7.05
CA VAL A 94 3.68 8.31 7.43
C VAL A 94 2.47 8.03 8.33
N ALA A 95 1.56 7.14 7.90
CA ALA A 95 0.36 6.78 8.64
C ALA A 95 0.68 6.13 10.01
N ALA A 96 1.58 5.14 10.02
CA ALA A 96 2.00 4.44 11.24
C ALA A 96 2.71 5.38 12.22
N SER A 97 3.52 6.34 11.73
CA SER A 97 4.19 7.34 12.55
C SER A 97 3.22 8.39 13.12
N ALA A 98 2.12 8.64 12.44
CA ALA A 98 1.01 9.47 12.95
C ALA A 98 0.14 8.74 13.99
N GLY A 99 0.39 7.46 14.26
CA GLY A 99 -0.28 6.68 15.29
C GLY A 99 -1.39 5.75 14.77
N GLN A 100 -1.55 5.61 13.44
CA GLN A 100 -2.49 4.62 12.91
C GLN A 100 -1.99 3.20 13.22
N ASP A 101 -2.91 2.34 13.65
CA ASP A 101 -2.63 0.93 13.96
C ASP A 101 -2.86 0.08 12.71
N LEU A 102 -1.83 0.04 11.88
CA LEU A 102 -1.81 -0.68 10.60
C LEU A 102 -0.74 -1.76 10.61
N GLN A 103 -1.00 -2.84 9.88
CA GLN A 103 -0.08 -3.96 9.65
C GLN A 103 0.11 -4.23 8.16
N ILE A 104 1.35 -4.54 7.78
CA ILE A 104 1.70 -5.14 6.50
C ILE A 104 1.56 -6.66 6.65
N VAL A 105 0.82 -7.28 5.73
CA VAL A 105 0.51 -8.71 5.77
C VAL A 105 0.98 -9.46 4.52
N ASP A 106 1.39 -8.75 3.47
CA ASP A 106 1.82 -9.29 2.19
C ASP A 106 2.66 -8.27 1.42
N ILE A 107 3.60 -8.74 0.62
CA ILE A 107 4.33 -7.92 -0.37
C ILE A 107 3.59 -8.04 -1.69
N ALA A 108 2.83 -7.01 -2.03
CA ALA A 108 1.97 -7.00 -3.21
C ALA A 108 2.78 -7.04 -4.51
N VAL A 109 3.82 -6.22 -4.61
CA VAL A 109 4.69 -6.10 -5.79
C VAL A 109 6.02 -5.45 -5.42
N SER A 110 7.10 -5.88 -6.04
CA SER A 110 8.40 -5.20 -6.04
C SER A 110 8.70 -4.70 -7.44
N TYR A 111 9.19 -3.47 -7.55
CA TYR A 111 9.45 -2.80 -8.83
C TYR A 111 10.65 -1.85 -8.72
N SER A 112 11.22 -1.45 -9.86
CA SER A 112 12.39 -0.55 -9.87
C SER A 112 12.19 0.66 -10.79
N ASP A 113 11.72 0.45 -12.01
CA ASP A 113 11.63 1.50 -13.03
C ASP A 113 10.25 2.15 -13.17
N ASN A 114 9.23 1.62 -12.47
CA ASN A 114 7.85 2.06 -12.62
C ASN A 114 7.44 3.18 -11.66
N GLU A 115 8.40 3.72 -10.95
CA GLU A 115 8.31 4.94 -10.16
C GLU A 115 9.59 5.74 -10.36
N ASN A 116 9.49 7.00 -10.73
CA ASN A 116 10.67 7.87 -10.90
C ASN A 116 10.26 9.34 -10.96
N CYS A 117 11.29 10.20 -11.04
CA CYS A 117 11.14 11.61 -11.40
C CYS A 117 11.68 11.83 -12.82
N VAL A 118 11.02 12.72 -13.55
CA VAL A 118 11.36 13.10 -14.92
C VAL A 118 11.70 14.58 -14.94
N VAL A 119 12.87 14.90 -15.44
CA VAL A 119 13.34 16.26 -15.66
C VAL A 119 12.98 16.68 -17.08
N ARG A 120 12.51 17.90 -17.26
CA ARG A 120 12.11 18.44 -18.55
C ARG A 120 13.28 18.47 -19.53
N GLU A 121 13.06 17.95 -20.74
CA GLU A 121 14.10 17.77 -21.76
C GLU A 121 14.82 19.08 -22.14
N ASN A 122 14.08 20.19 -22.30
CA ASN A 122 14.66 21.49 -22.71
C ASN A 122 15.55 22.15 -21.65
N LEU A 123 15.64 21.60 -20.45
CA LEU A 123 16.58 22.06 -19.43
C LEU A 123 17.99 21.49 -19.64
N GLU A 124 18.13 20.46 -20.45
CA GLU A 124 19.40 19.77 -20.71
C GLU A 124 20.11 19.30 -19.41
N ILE A 125 19.30 18.97 -18.39
CA ILE A 125 19.79 18.50 -17.09
C ILE A 125 19.80 16.96 -17.10
N ASP A 126 20.97 16.41 -16.81
CA ASP A 126 21.19 14.99 -16.61
C ASP A 126 21.91 14.71 -15.27
N LYS A 127 22.36 13.46 -15.05
CA LYS A 127 23.06 13.08 -13.81
C LYS A 127 24.42 13.76 -13.62
N THR A 128 25.00 14.39 -14.65
CA THR A 128 26.31 15.06 -14.56
C THR A 128 26.18 16.49 -14.06
N ASN A 129 25.04 17.14 -14.31
CA ASN A 129 24.73 18.52 -13.92
C ASN A 129 23.45 18.65 -13.09
N ALA A 130 22.98 17.58 -12.46
CA ALA A 130 21.72 17.52 -11.69
C ALA A 130 21.60 18.63 -10.61
N LYS A 131 22.72 19.21 -10.17
CA LYS A 131 22.72 20.33 -9.22
C LYS A 131 22.05 21.59 -9.78
N GLU A 132 21.90 21.72 -11.09
CA GLU A 132 21.13 22.79 -11.73
C GLU A 132 19.62 22.72 -11.50
N LEU A 133 19.14 21.65 -10.85
CA LEU A 133 17.77 21.57 -10.32
C LEU A 133 17.52 22.50 -9.13
N GLU A 134 18.55 23.05 -8.49
CA GLU A 134 18.39 24.08 -7.46
C GLU A 134 17.64 25.29 -8.01
N GLY A 135 16.63 25.77 -7.28
CA GLY A 135 15.75 26.86 -7.70
C GLY A 135 14.62 26.46 -8.66
N LYS A 136 14.59 25.23 -9.17
CA LYS A 136 13.56 24.75 -10.10
C LYS A 136 12.26 24.37 -9.40
N GLN A 137 11.18 24.26 -10.18
CA GLN A 137 9.86 23.87 -9.70
C GLN A 137 9.64 22.38 -9.89
N ALA A 138 9.31 21.68 -8.80
CA ALA A 138 9.07 20.24 -8.77
C ALA A 138 7.61 19.93 -8.41
N GLY A 139 6.95 19.07 -9.18
CA GLY A 139 5.68 18.44 -8.82
C GLY A 139 5.95 17.07 -8.17
N VAL A 140 5.62 16.91 -6.89
CA VAL A 140 5.97 15.71 -6.12
C VAL A 140 4.78 15.31 -5.24
N PRO A 141 4.30 14.06 -5.31
CA PRO A 141 3.24 13.59 -4.42
C PRO A 141 3.82 13.34 -3.02
N ILE A 142 3.62 14.29 -2.12
CA ILE A 142 4.27 14.34 -0.79
C ILE A 142 3.86 13.13 0.08
N GLY A 143 4.82 12.53 0.79
CA GLY A 143 4.59 11.38 1.68
C GLY A 143 4.53 10.03 0.97
N THR A 144 4.67 9.99 -0.36
CA THR A 144 4.63 8.76 -1.17
C THR A 144 6.01 8.16 -1.41
N ALA A 145 6.05 6.99 -2.07
CA ALA A 145 7.28 6.38 -2.54
C ALA A 145 8.04 7.29 -3.53
N ALA A 146 7.31 7.99 -4.42
CA ALA A 146 7.91 8.95 -5.35
C ALA A 146 8.55 10.15 -4.64
N HIS A 147 7.97 10.62 -3.54
CA HIS A 147 8.60 11.64 -2.68
C HIS A 147 9.89 11.12 -2.03
N TYR A 148 9.84 9.90 -1.48
CA TYR A 148 11.03 9.26 -0.91
C TYR A 148 12.15 9.12 -1.96
N GLY A 149 11.81 8.60 -3.14
CA GLY A 149 12.74 8.45 -4.25
C GLY A 149 13.30 9.78 -4.75
N PHE A 150 12.48 10.84 -4.82
CA PHE A 150 12.90 12.20 -5.14
C PHE A 150 13.95 12.71 -4.14
N LEU A 151 13.63 12.69 -2.85
CA LEU A 151 14.54 13.20 -1.82
C LEU A 151 15.86 12.43 -1.80
N LYS A 152 15.83 11.10 -1.96
CA LYS A 152 17.04 10.27 -2.06
C LYS A 152 17.89 10.60 -3.28
N GLN A 153 17.28 10.82 -4.43
CA GLN A 153 18.01 11.23 -5.65
C GLN A 153 18.61 12.64 -5.47
N MET A 154 17.87 13.59 -4.91
CA MET A 154 18.39 14.94 -4.64
C MET A 154 19.56 14.90 -3.64
N GLN A 155 19.46 14.10 -2.58
CA GLN A 155 20.56 13.88 -1.64
C GLN A 155 21.81 13.30 -2.35
N HIS A 156 21.62 12.30 -3.22
CA HIS A 156 22.71 11.69 -3.99
C HIS A 156 23.45 12.69 -4.87
N PHE A 157 22.73 13.58 -5.56
CA PHE A 157 23.30 14.61 -6.42
C PHE A 157 23.77 15.87 -5.68
N GLY A 158 23.56 15.94 -4.37
CA GLY A 158 23.92 17.12 -3.58
C GLY A 158 23.06 18.34 -3.89
N VAL A 159 21.83 18.13 -4.38
CA VAL A 159 20.84 19.20 -4.65
C VAL A 159 20.20 19.65 -3.36
N ASN A 160 20.24 20.95 -3.09
CA ASN A 160 19.56 21.55 -1.93
C ASN A 160 18.07 21.75 -2.24
N THR A 161 17.24 20.82 -1.78
CA THR A 161 15.78 20.86 -2.00
C THR A 161 15.09 22.07 -1.35
N ASN A 162 15.69 22.71 -0.34
CA ASN A 162 15.16 23.93 0.26
C ASN A 162 15.17 25.14 -0.69
N THR A 163 15.98 25.10 -1.76
CA THR A 163 15.98 26.12 -2.79
C THR A 163 14.96 25.86 -3.88
N MET A 164 14.40 24.66 -3.96
CA MET A 164 13.43 24.27 -4.97
C MET A 164 12.01 24.69 -4.56
N LYS A 165 11.17 24.95 -5.54
CA LYS A 165 9.74 25.13 -5.33
C LYS A 165 9.02 23.79 -5.48
N ILE A 166 8.86 23.06 -4.37
CA ILE A 166 8.17 21.77 -4.36
C ILE A 166 6.67 22.01 -4.20
N VAL A 167 5.88 21.48 -5.12
CA VAL A 167 4.42 21.54 -5.13
C VAL A 167 3.89 20.13 -4.92
N ASP A 168 3.06 19.94 -3.90
CA ASP A 168 2.35 18.68 -3.66
C ASP A 168 1.35 18.44 -4.78
N MET A 169 1.53 17.35 -5.52
CA MET A 169 0.73 17.09 -6.71
C MET A 169 0.66 15.59 -7.01
N GLU A 170 -0.56 15.11 -7.17
CA GLU A 170 -0.79 13.71 -7.55
C GLU A 170 -0.28 13.41 -8.96
N PRO A 171 0.16 12.16 -9.25
CA PRO A 171 0.87 11.84 -10.50
C PRO A 171 0.12 12.22 -11.78
N ALA A 172 -1.19 12.00 -11.85
CA ALA A 172 -1.98 12.33 -13.04
C ALA A 172 -2.02 13.84 -13.30
N ALA A 173 -2.25 14.64 -12.25
CA ALA A 173 -2.22 16.11 -12.32
C ALA A 173 -0.80 16.60 -12.63
N GLY A 174 0.21 15.99 -12.02
CA GLY A 174 1.63 16.28 -12.26
C GLY A 174 2.02 16.04 -13.72
N ALA A 175 1.60 14.92 -14.32
CA ALA A 175 1.86 14.63 -15.73
C ALA A 175 1.24 15.69 -16.66
N ALA A 176 -0.01 16.08 -16.39
CA ALA A 176 -0.68 17.13 -17.17
C ALA A 176 0.01 18.50 -17.02
N ALA A 177 0.37 18.90 -15.81
CA ALA A 177 1.09 20.16 -15.55
C ALA A 177 2.47 20.15 -16.21
N PHE A 178 3.17 19.02 -16.17
CA PHE A 178 4.47 18.82 -16.81
C PHE A 178 4.38 18.91 -18.34
N ALA A 179 3.42 18.23 -18.96
CA ALA A 179 3.19 18.33 -20.41
C ALA A 179 2.93 19.77 -20.86
N ASN A 180 2.22 20.58 -20.06
CA ASN A 180 1.93 21.98 -20.33
C ASN A 180 3.09 22.94 -20.02
N GLY A 181 4.25 22.46 -19.58
CA GLY A 181 5.40 23.32 -19.31
C GLY A 181 5.42 24.02 -17.95
N ASN A 182 4.54 23.65 -17.04
CA ASN A 182 4.40 24.33 -15.73
C ASN A 182 5.34 23.81 -14.65
N LEU A 183 6.06 22.71 -14.92
CA LEU A 183 6.99 22.08 -13.99
C LEU A 183 8.33 21.82 -14.68
N ASP A 184 9.42 21.92 -13.94
CA ASP A 184 10.78 21.61 -14.39
C ASP A 184 11.13 20.14 -14.17
N ILE A 185 10.65 19.57 -13.07
CA ILE A 185 10.75 18.14 -12.72
C ILE A 185 9.42 17.68 -12.14
N VAL A 186 9.06 16.44 -12.41
CA VAL A 186 7.84 15.83 -11.88
C VAL A 186 8.09 14.38 -11.49
N CYS A 187 7.47 13.92 -10.40
CA CYS A 187 7.61 12.55 -9.92
C CYS A 187 6.27 11.84 -9.93
N GLY A 188 6.30 10.53 -10.21
CA GLY A 188 5.11 9.71 -10.23
C GLY A 188 5.40 8.26 -10.60
N TRP A 189 4.36 7.53 -10.90
CA TRP A 189 4.39 6.10 -11.21
C TRP A 189 3.38 5.70 -12.28
N GLY A 190 3.49 4.45 -12.73
CA GLY A 190 2.52 3.82 -13.62
C GLY A 190 2.29 4.56 -14.93
N GLY A 191 1.07 4.64 -15.37
CA GLY A 191 0.67 5.33 -16.60
C GLY A 191 1.01 6.81 -16.61
N ALA A 192 0.89 7.49 -15.47
CA ALA A 192 1.27 8.90 -15.33
C ALA A 192 2.78 9.09 -15.60
N LEU A 193 3.64 8.23 -15.03
CA LEU A 193 5.08 8.27 -15.30
C LEU A 193 5.41 8.04 -16.77
N SER A 194 4.68 7.15 -17.44
CA SER A 194 4.85 6.92 -18.89
C SER A 194 4.61 8.20 -19.69
N ARG A 195 3.52 8.93 -19.39
CA ARG A 195 3.23 10.24 -20.02
C ARG A 195 4.27 11.31 -19.69
N MET A 196 4.81 11.33 -18.45
CA MET A 196 5.88 12.25 -18.08
C MET A 196 7.15 12.03 -18.92
N LYS A 197 7.53 10.77 -19.15
CA LYS A 197 8.70 10.39 -19.95
C LYS A 197 8.63 10.81 -21.42
N GLU A 198 7.45 11.14 -21.94
CA GLU A 198 7.28 11.71 -23.28
C GLU A 198 7.83 13.15 -23.41
N HIS A 199 8.07 13.82 -22.29
CA HIS A 199 8.46 15.24 -22.22
C HIS A 199 9.79 15.49 -21.50
N GLY A 200 10.55 14.43 -21.19
CA GLY A 200 11.80 14.61 -20.44
C GLY A 200 12.55 13.30 -20.18
N ASN A 201 13.60 13.39 -19.41
CA ASN A 201 14.49 12.29 -19.06
C ASN A 201 14.52 12.00 -17.56
N ILE A 202 14.81 10.75 -17.21
CA ILE A 202 15.09 10.33 -15.84
C ILE A 202 16.57 10.54 -15.53
N LEU A 203 16.89 10.88 -14.26
CA LEU A 203 18.28 11.02 -13.83
C LEU A 203 18.92 9.67 -13.49
N LEU A 204 18.19 8.79 -12.81
CA LEU A 204 18.63 7.46 -12.41
C LEU A 204 17.63 6.41 -12.88
N THR A 205 18.15 5.34 -13.46
CA THR A 205 17.37 4.13 -13.74
C THR A 205 17.00 3.40 -12.44
N GLY A 206 16.02 2.47 -12.48
CA GLY A 206 15.68 1.64 -11.34
C GLY A 206 16.88 0.88 -10.78
N THR A 207 17.70 0.28 -11.65
CA THR A 207 18.92 -0.43 -11.23
C THR A 207 19.95 0.49 -10.56
N GLU A 208 20.07 1.74 -10.99
CA GLU A 208 20.95 2.71 -10.33
C GLU A 208 20.38 3.12 -8.96
N LYS A 209 19.07 3.31 -8.85
CA LYS A 209 18.40 3.59 -7.56
C LYS A 209 18.59 2.44 -6.57
N GLU A 210 18.43 1.19 -7.00
CA GLU A 210 18.64 0.01 -6.15
C GLU A 210 20.08 -0.05 -5.58
N LYS A 211 21.08 0.26 -6.39
CA LYS A 211 22.50 0.34 -5.94
C LYS A 211 22.71 1.41 -4.87
N LEU A 212 21.88 2.43 -4.84
CA LEU A 212 21.89 3.47 -3.81
C LEU A 212 21.03 3.11 -2.58
N GLY A 213 20.47 1.90 -2.54
CA GLY A 213 19.58 1.46 -1.47
C GLY A 213 18.19 2.08 -1.52
N ILE A 214 17.81 2.65 -2.66
CA ILE A 214 16.45 3.14 -2.91
C ILE A 214 15.63 1.94 -3.36
N GLN A 215 15.10 1.19 -2.40
CA GLN A 215 14.16 0.11 -2.66
C GLN A 215 12.76 0.67 -2.88
N VAL A 216 12.01 0.03 -3.77
CA VAL A 216 10.61 0.33 -4.00
C VAL A 216 9.82 -0.97 -4.11
N PHE A 217 8.87 -1.11 -3.22
CA PHE A 217 7.89 -2.18 -3.21
C PHE A 217 6.61 -1.71 -2.52
N ASP A 218 5.53 -2.34 -2.88
CA ASP A 218 4.24 -2.11 -2.28
C ASP A 218 3.80 -3.30 -1.44
N ALA A 219 2.99 -3.03 -0.46
CA ALA A 219 2.46 -4.02 0.46
C ALA A 219 0.93 -4.03 0.46
N THR A 220 0.36 -5.17 0.82
CA THR A 220 -1.02 -5.25 1.29
C THR A 220 -1.05 -4.88 2.76
N THR A 221 -1.85 -3.86 3.09
CA THR A 221 -1.97 -3.37 4.47
C THR A 221 -3.40 -3.46 4.98
N VAL A 222 -3.54 -3.66 6.29
CA VAL A 222 -4.82 -3.80 6.97
C VAL A 222 -4.78 -3.04 8.31
N SER A 223 -5.94 -2.70 8.89
CA SER A 223 -5.96 -2.32 10.30
C SER A 223 -5.73 -3.54 11.17
N THR A 224 -4.94 -3.40 12.24
CA THR A 224 -4.65 -4.49 13.17
C THR A 224 -5.92 -5.09 13.74
N GLN A 225 -6.85 -4.24 14.18
CA GLN A 225 -8.12 -4.68 14.76
C GLN A 225 -8.94 -5.48 13.75
N TRP A 226 -9.12 -4.95 12.52
CA TRP A 226 -9.92 -5.63 11.51
C TRP A 226 -9.32 -7.01 11.14
N ALA A 227 -8.00 -7.09 11.03
CA ALA A 227 -7.32 -8.34 10.72
C ALA A 227 -7.51 -9.39 11.81
N GLN A 228 -7.45 -9.00 13.09
CA GLN A 228 -7.70 -9.88 14.23
C GLN A 228 -9.16 -10.37 14.30
N GLU A 229 -10.10 -9.55 13.88
CA GLU A 229 -11.53 -9.89 13.83
C GLU A 229 -11.87 -10.77 12.63
N ASN A 230 -11.03 -10.74 11.54
CA ASN A 230 -11.32 -11.41 10.27
C ASN A 230 -10.14 -12.25 9.73
N PRO A 231 -9.48 -13.09 10.54
CA PRO A 231 -8.24 -13.75 10.14
C PRO A 231 -8.40 -14.74 8.98
N GLU A 232 -9.50 -15.50 8.95
CA GLU A 232 -9.78 -16.46 7.89
C GLU A 232 -10.10 -15.77 6.55
N LEU A 233 -10.86 -14.67 6.61
CA LEU A 233 -11.21 -13.87 5.45
C LEU A 233 -9.94 -13.27 4.83
N LEU A 234 -9.06 -12.70 5.66
CA LEU A 234 -7.79 -12.14 5.22
C LEU A 234 -6.88 -13.21 4.60
N ALA A 235 -6.75 -14.38 5.24
CA ALA A 235 -5.97 -15.49 4.68
C ALA A 235 -6.48 -15.93 3.30
N LYS A 236 -7.80 -16.03 3.11
CA LYS A 236 -8.40 -16.35 1.80
C LYS A 236 -8.16 -15.26 0.77
N PHE A 237 -8.23 -13.98 1.17
CA PHE A 237 -7.88 -12.87 0.29
C PHE A 237 -6.43 -12.97 -0.20
N LEU A 238 -5.48 -13.18 0.71
CA LEU A 238 -4.06 -13.33 0.39
C LEU A 238 -3.80 -14.56 -0.49
N LYS A 239 -4.54 -15.66 -0.27
CA LYS A 239 -4.45 -16.87 -1.11
C LYS A 239 -4.85 -16.57 -2.55
N VAL A 240 -5.97 -15.88 -2.78
CA VAL A 240 -6.40 -15.50 -4.14
C VAL A 240 -5.34 -14.62 -4.81
N THR A 241 -4.78 -13.67 -4.09
CA THR A 241 -3.68 -12.81 -4.60
C THR A 241 -2.47 -13.64 -5.02
N ALA A 242 -2.02 -14.55 -4.15
CA ALA A 242 -0.88 -15.42 -4.44
C ALA A 242 -1.15 -16.35 -5.64
N ASP A 243 -2.36 -16.89 -5.76
CA ASP A 243 -2.75 -17.76 -6.88
C ASP A 243 -2.76 -16.99 -8.21
N MET A 244 -3.19 -15.72 -8.21
CA MET A 244 -3.17 -14.89 -9.42
C MET A 244 -1.74 -14.52 -9.81
N ASN A 245 -0.88 -14.23 -8.86
CA ASN A 245 0.54 -13.99 -9.11
C ASN A 245 1.21 -15.25 -9.71
N ALA A 246 0.93 -16.43 -9.15
CA ALA A 246 1.43 -17.70 -9.68
C ALA A 246 0.89 -18.00 -11.08
N LYS A 247 -0.39 -17.75 -11.32
CA LYS A 247 -1.03 -17.91 -12.64
C LYS A 247 -0.39 -16.98 -13.67
N TYR A 248 -0.15 -15.72 -13.32
CA TYR A 248 0.52 -14.77 -14.20
C TYR A 248 1.97 -15.16 -14.52
N ALA A 249 2.68 -15.75 -13.55
CA ALA A 249 4.05 -16.25 -13.75
C ALA A 249 4.11 -17.52 -14.62
N SER A 250 2.99 -18.15 -14.91
CA SER A 250 2.87 -19.34 -15.77
C SER A 250 2.61 -18.97 -17.23
N SER A 251 2.34 -19.99 -18.08
CA SER A 251 1.94 -19.79 -19.49
C SER A 251 0.62 -19.04 -19.69
N ASP A 252 -0.18 -18.88 -18.63
CA ASP A 252 -1.51 -18.26 -18.68
C ASP A 252 -1.50 -16.73 -18.72
N ALA A 253 -0.34 -16.10 -18.56
CA ALA A 253 -0.17 -14.64 -18.55
C ALA A 253 -0.87 -13.93 -19.72
N THR A 254 -0.74 -14.48 -20.94
CA THR A 254 -1.33 -13.89 -22.14
C THR A 254 -2.86 -13.81 -22.08
N SER A 255 -3.52 -14.80 -21.46
CA SER A 255 -4.99 -14.81 -21.31
C SER A 255 -5.48 -13.80 -20.27
N MET A 256 -4.65 -13.38 -19.34
CA MET A 256 -4.97 -12.42 -18.30
C MET A 256 -4.83 -10.97 -18.76
N LEU A 257 -3.90 -10.69 -19.68
CA LEU A 257 -3.53 -9.33 -20.09
C LEU A 257 -4.71 -8.44 -20.54
N PRO A 258 -5.64 -8.87 -21.41
CA PRO A 258 -6.74 -8.01 -21.84
C PRO A 258 -7.64 -7.59 -20.66
N ILE A 259 -7.87 -8.50 -19.71
CA ILE A 259 -8.74 -8.27 -18.56
C ILE A 259 -8.04 -7.33 -17.56
N ILE A 260 -6.74 -7.54 -17.33
CA ILE A 260 -5.95 -6.65 -16.46
C ILE A 260 -5.89 -5.25 -17.06
N ALA A 261 -5.68 -5.12 -18.39
CA ALA A 261 -5.61 -3.84 -19.07
C ALA A 261 -6.93 -3.05 -18.94
N GLU A 262 -8.06 -3.72 -19.17
CA GLU A 262 -9.39 -3.13 -18.98
C GLU A 262 -9.61 -2.67 -17.53
N ALA A 263 -9.29 -3.51 -16.56
CA ALA A 263 -9.47 -3.20 -15.13
C ALA A 263 -8.52 -2.10 -14.63
N ALA A 264 -7.32 -2.00 -15.21
CA ALA A 264 -6.36 -0.95 -14.92
C ALA A 264 -6.66 0.37 -15.65
N GLY A 265 -7.56 0.37 -16.63
CA GLY A 265 -7.84 1.55 -17.46
C GLY A 265 -6.71 1.90 -18.44
N THR A 266 -5.90 0.90 -18.86
CA THR A 266 -4.76 1.07 -19.76
C THR A 266 -4.89 0.18 -21.00
N ASP A 267 -4.11 0.44 -22.05
CA ASP A 267 -4.04 -0.45 -23.22
C ASP A 267 -3.18 -1.70 -22.92
N ILE A 268 -3.35 -2.75 -23.75
CA ILE A 268 -2.68 -4.04 -23.56
C ILE A 268 -1.14 -3.91 -23.66
N ALA A 269 -0.63 -3.04 -24.54
CA ALA A 269 0.81 -2.90 -24.74
C ALA A 269 1.46 -2.21 -23.53
N SER A 270 0.86 -1.14 -23.04
CA SER A 270 1.27 -0.42 -21.83
C SER A 270 1.17 -1.32 -20.59
N THR A 271 0.07 -2.08 -20.45
CA THR A 271 -0.13 -3.06 -19.39
C THR A 271 1.00 -4.10 -19.37
N LYS A 272 1.30 -4.67 -20.54
CA LYS A 272 2.38 -5.66 -20.68
C LYS A 272 3.74 -5.07 -20.32
N ALA A 273 4.05 -3.88 -20.81
CA ALA A 273 5.31 -3.21 -20.52
C ALA A 273 5.48 -2.95 -19.02
N THR A 274 4.43 -2.47 -18.34
CA THR A 274 4.43 -2.25 -16.90
C THR A 274 4.64 -3.56 -16.13
N LEU A 275 3.86 -4.59 -16.42
CA LEU A 275 3.94 -5.89 -15.75
C LEU A 275 5.32 -6.57 -15.91
N GLN A 276 6.04 -6.30 -17.00
CA GLN A 276 7.40 -6.82 -17.22
C GLN A 276 8.44 -6.19 -16.28
N THR A 277 8.15 -5.04 -15.70
CA THR A 277 9.03 -4.38 -14.70
C THR A 277 8.70 -4.78 -13.27
N PHE A 278 7.64 -5.57 -13.07
CA PHE A 278 7.19 -6.02 -11.77
C PHE A 278 7.69 -7.39 -11.40
N THR A 279 7.98 -7.57 -10.14
CA THR A 279 8.23 -8.87 -9.51
C THR A 279 7.18 -9.12 -8.44
N PHE A 280 6.51 -10.27 -8.52
CA PHE A 280 5.53 -10.72 -7.53
C PHE A 280 6.15 -11.84 -6.69
N PRO A 281 6.64 -11.56 -5.46
CA PRO A 281 7.27 -12.58 -4.64
C PRO A 281 6.28 -13.69 -4.27
N THR A 282 6.70 -14.93 -4.39
CA THR A 282 5.91 -16.08 -3.90
C THR A 282 5.77 -16.03 -2.38
N ILE A 283 4.76 -16.69 -1.82
CA ILE A 283 4.57 -16.77 -0.35
C ILE A 283 5.88 -17.19 0.35
N LYS A 284 6.56 -18.21 -0.17
CA LYS A 284 7.84 -18.66 0.39
C LYS A 284 8.93 -17.58 0.39
N GLN A 285 9.03 -16.79 -0.69
CA GLN A 285 9.97 -15.68 -0.76
C GLN A 285 9.59 -14.58 0.24
N GLN A 286 8.31 -14.23 0.31
CA GLN A 286 7.81 -13.21 1.21
C GLN A 286 8.06 -13.53 2.70
N LEU A 287 7.97 -14.79 3.10
CA LEU A 287 8.24 -15.26 4.47
C LEU A 287 9.75 -15.29 4.81
N SER A 288 10.63 -15.01 3.86
CA SER A 288 12.07 -14.98 4.11
C SER A 288 12.52 -13.73 4.88
N GLU A 289 13.77 -13.79 5.40
CA GLU A 289 14.46 -12.68 6.06
C GLU A 289 14.59 -11.42 5.19
N GLN A 290 14.58 -11.58 3.87
CA GLN A 290 14.61 -10.46 2.93
C GLN A 290 13.34 -9.60 3.02
N TRP A 291 12.19 -10.21 3.28
CA TRP A 291 10.89 -9.55 3.30
C TRP A 291 10.26 -9.53 4.69
N LEU A 292 9.15 -10.24 4.89
CA LEU A 292 8.37 -10.18 6.14
C LEU A 292 9.11 -10.76 7.35
N GLY A 293 10.13 -11.60 7.13
CA GLY A 293 10.97 -12.15 8.19
C GLY A 293 11.95 -11.15 8.83
N GLY A 294 11.93 -9.87 8.46
CA GLY A 294 12.78 -8.85 9.08
C GLY A 294 13.18 -7.69 8.16
N GLY A 295 13.32 -7.95 6.86
CA GLY A 295 13.75 -6.96 5.88
C GLY A 295 12.79 -5.79 5.76
N THR A 296 11.50 -6.07 5.70
CA THR A 296 10.45 -5.06 5.66
C THR A 296 10.49 -4.15 6.88
N GLN A 297 10.61 -4.69 8.09
CA GLN A 297 10.69 -3.93 9.33
C GLN A 297 11.89 -2.98 9.36
N ARG A 298 13.06 -3.47 8.90
CA ARG A 298 14.27 -2.63 8.76
C ARG A 298 14.07 -1.52 7.74
N PHE A 299 13.44 -1.82 6.61
CA PHE A 299 13.18 -0.83 5.58
C PHE A 299 12.18 0.25 6.06
N LEU A 300 11.10 -0.15 6.73
CA LEU A 300 10.16 0.78 7.38
C LEU A 300 10.89 1.75 8.32
N LYS A 301 11.82 1.22 9.13
CA LYS A 301 12.61 2.05 10.05
C LYS A 301 13.51 3.03 9.30
N ASN A 302 14.19 2.58 8.27
CA ASN A 302 15.07 3.42 7.45
C ASN A 302 14.30 4.55 6.75
N VAL A 303 13.10 4.26 6.21
CA VAL A 303 12.22 5.28 5.62
C VAL A 303 11.76 6.28 6.68
N GLY A 304 11.36 5.80 7.86
CA GLY A 304 10.91 6.64 8.95
C GLY A 304 11.99 7.60 9.44
N ASP A 305 13.20 7.10 9.68
CA ASP A 305 14.34 7.92 10.11
C ASP A 305 14.71 8.96 9.05
N PHE A 306 14.73 8.54 7.79
CA PHE A 306 15.01 9.44 6.68
C PHE A 306 13.95 10.55 6.56
N PHE A 307 12.68 10.24 6.71
CA PHE A 307 11.62 11.23 6.67
C PHE A 307 11.66 12.21 7.86
N VAL A 308 12.14 11.77 9.02
CA VAL A 308 12.42 12.69 10.16
C VAL A 308 13.60 13.60 9.82
N GLU A 309 14.70 13.06 9.28
CA GLU A 309 15.86 13.85 8.85
C GLU A 309 15.48 14.92 7.82
N GLN A 310 14.59 14.57 6.88
CA GLN A 310 14.12 15.48 5.85
C GLN A 310 12.98 16.43 6.31
N GLY A 311 12.53 16.32 7.55
CA GLY A 311 11.42 17.13 8.09
C GLY A 311 10.04 16.77 7.52
N THR A 312 9.90 15.65 6.82
CA THR A 312 8.63 15.19 6.25
C THR A 312 7.65 14.73 7.33
N ILE A 313 8.16 14.08 8.38
CA ILE A 313 7.39 13.68 9.57
C ILE A 313 8.10 14.15 10.85
N PRO A 314 7.37 14.50 11.91
CA PRO A 314 7.98 15.02 13.15
C PRO A 314 8.72 13.94 13.96
N LYS A 315 8.32 12.68 13.83
CA LYS A 315 8.91 11.53 14.53
C LYS A 315 8.61 10.23 13.79
N ALA A 316 9.51 9.26 13.88
CA ALA A 316 9.29 7.88 13.46
C ALA A 316 9.00 6.99 14.68
N ARG A 317 8.46 5.79 14.44
CA ARG A 317 8.38 4.75 15.47
C ARG A 317 9.79 4.31 15.89
N LYS A 318 9.96 3.84 17.13
CA LYS A 318 11.22 3.28 17.61
C LYS A 318 11.63 2.05 16.81
N ASP A 319 10.67 1.21 16.51
CA ASP A 319 10.75 0.07 15.59
C ASP A 319 9.40 -0.18 14.92
N TYR A 320 9.38 -1.10 13.97
CA TYR A 320 8.18 -1.48 13.21
C TYR A 320 7.89 -2.99 13.30
N ASN A 321 8.36 -3.67 14.36
CA ASN A 321 8.17 -5.11 14.51
C ASN A 321 6.68 -5.48 14.57
N SER A 322 5.87 -4.72 15.30
CA SER A 322 4.42 -4.92 15.37
C SER A 322 3.66 -4.47 14.13
N SER A 323 4.33 -3.79 13.20
CA SER A 323 3.73 -3.28 11.97
C SER A 323 3.79 -4.28 10.81
N VAL A 324 4.34 -5.47 11.03
CA VAL A 324 4.43 -6.54 10.03
C VAL A 324 3.96 -7.85 10.68
N ASP A 325 2.97 -8.48 10.08
CA ASP A 325 2.42 -9.77 10.56
C ASP A 325 2.32 -10.76 9.41
N SER A 326 3.24 -11.74 9.38
CA SER A 326 3.28 -12.80 8.37
C SER A 326 2.29 -13.94 8.63
N SER A 327 1.66 -14.00 9.80
CA SER A 327 0.84 -15.14 10.21
C SER A 327 -0.37 -15.38 9.30
N TYR A 328 -0.95 -14.32 8.75
CA TYR A 328 -2.05 -14.41 7.80
C TYR A 328 -1.60 -15.01 6.45
N LEU A 329 -0.39 -14.66 6.01
CA LEU A 329 0.20 -15.22 4.80
C LEU A 329 0.62 -16.68 5.01
N GLU A 330 1.11 -17.04 6.20
CA GLU A 330 1.36 -18.43 6.60
C GLU A 330 0.07 -19.26 6.65
N ALA A 331 -1.04 -18.66 7.09
CA ALA A 331 -2.35 -19.29 7.03
C ALA A 331 -2.82 -19.48 5.58
N ALA A 332 -2.64 -18.46 4.72
CA ALA A 332 -2.94 -18.56 3.29
C ALA A 332 -2.16 -19.67 2.58
N ALA A 333 -0.91 -19.92 2.98
CA ALA A 333 -0.08 -20.98 2.41
C ALA A 333 -0.61 -22.42 2.70
N LYS A 334 -1.52 -22.57 3.66
CA LYS A 334 -2.11 -23.86 4.07
C LYS A 334 -3.46 -24.14 3.40
N LEU A 335 -4.02 -23.16 2.69
CA LEU A 335 -5.26 -23.26 1.91
C LEU A 335 -4.98 -23.82 0.51
#